data_722c0176a0fac940fde1dbbc066f9682
#
_entry.id   722c0176a0fac940fde1dbbc066f9682
#
_cell.length_a   1.000
_cell.length_b   1.000
_cell.length_c   1.000
_cell.angle_alpha   90.00
_cell.angle_beta   90.00
_cell.angle_gamma   90.00
#
_symmetry.space_group_name_H-M   'P 1'
#
loop_
_entity.id
_entity.type
_entity.pdbx_description
1 polymer ?
#
loop_
_entity_poly.entity_id
_entity_poly.type
_entity_poly.pdbx_seq_one_letter_code
_entity_poly.pdbx_strand_id
1 'polypeptide(L)'
;MPNRVISLQHPGTGSPFPGVWIEKQIAMKRFFLLLFLGTCPAVSAQVRFSDYFLEETMRFDYYHSGDSRSEEYFFDALKAEPYWAGSHVSLLDTTGYGNQFFRIVDRASEREIYSRGFCTLFNEWQSTAEADSVRRSYPESVVFPYPRRPCRIEIFGRNA
;
A
#
# COMPACT_ATOMS: atom_id res chain seq x y z
N MET A 1 10.82 14.81 -5.43
CA MET A 1 9.85 14.58 -6.51
C MET A 1 8.60 14.03 -5.89
N PRO A 2 7.38 14.40 -6.33
CA PRO A 2 6.16 13.94 -5.68
C PRO A 2 5.96 12.44 -5.95
N ASN A 3 5.72 11.69 -4.88
CA ASN A 3 5.35 10.27 -4.93
C ASN A 3 4.08 10.10 -5.77
N ARG A 4 4.17 9.40 -6.89
CA ARG A 4 2.97 9.03 -7.65
C ARG A 4 2.34 7.79 -7.01
N VAL A 5 1.11 7.96 -6.57
CA VAL A 5 0.28 6.89 -6.03
C VAL A 5 -0.64 6.37 -7.13
N ILE A 6 -0.57 5.08 -7.43
CA ILE A 6 -1.55 4.43 -8.31
C ILE A 6 -2.67 3.91 -7.41
N SER A 7 -3.84 4.54 -7.47
CA SER A 7 -5.03 4.11 -6.74
C SER A 7 -5.95 3.31 -7.67
N LEU A 8 -6.09 2.01 -7.41
CA LEU A 8 -7.03 1.16 -8.12
C LEU A 8 -8.38 1.15 -7.39
N GLN A 9 -9.41 1.61 -8.08
CA GLN A 9 -10.79 1.49 -7.63
C GLN A 9 -11.42 0.27 -8.30
N HIS A 10 -11.81 -0.69 -7.50
CA HIS A 10 -12.69 -1.75 -7.96
C HIS A 10 -14.12 -1.18 -8.09
N PRO A 11 -14.85 -1.41 -9.18
CA PRO A 11 -16.23 -0.93 -9.31
C PRO A 11 -17.14 -1.72 -8.37
N GLY A 12 -17.33 -1.20 -7.17
CA GLY A 12 -18.32 -1.71 -6.23
C GLY A 12 -19.70 -1.17 -6.60
N THR A 13 -20.64 -2.07 -6.76
CA THR A 13 -22.08 -1.83 -6.96
C THR A 13 -22.62 -0.85 -5.93
N GLY A 14 -23.28 0.18 -6.44
CA GLY A 14 -23.86 1.22 -5.64
C GLY A 14 -25.05 0.80 -4.79
N SER A 15 -25.21 1.47 -3.66
CA SER A 15 -26.48 1.67 -3.01
C SER A 15 -26.51 3.04 -2.34
N PRO A 16 -27.59 3.81 -2.53
CA PRO A 16 -27.67 5.18 -2.05
C PRO A 16 -28.45 5.24 -0.75
N PHE A 17 -27.95 5.96 0.27
CA PHE A 17 -28.85 6.61 1.22
C PHE A 17 -28.24 7.89 1.78
N PRO A 18 -29.02 8.98 1.77
CA PRO A 18 -28.66 10.24 2.39
C PRO A 18 -29.17 10.30 3.84
N GLY A 19 -28.43 10.90 4.72
CA GLY A 19 -28.88 11.15 6.08
C GLY A 19 -28.02 12.18 6.77
N VAL A 20 -28.29 13.44 6.48
CA VAL A 20 -27.86 14.59 7.29
C VAL A 20 -28.70 14.67 8.54
N TRP A 21 -28.12 14.76 9.69
CA TRP A 21 -28.75 15.36 10.87
C TRP A 21 -27.77 16.27 11.60
N ILE A 22 -28.25 17.48 11.71
CA ILE A 22 -27.66 18.65 12.33
C ILE A 22 -28.01 18.66 13.82
N GLU A 23 -27.02 19.04 14.63
CA GLU A 23 -27.06 19.81 15.86
C GLU A 23 -27.99 19.42 17.04
N LYS A 24 -27.42 19.42 18.24
CA LYS A 24 -27.60 20.55 19.17
C LYS A 24 -26.64 20.48 20.35
N GLN A 25 -26.01 21.61 20.56
CA GLN A 25 -25.28 21.98 21.78
C GLN A 25 -26.22 22.01 22.99
N ILE A 26 -25.79 21.48 24.10
CA ILE A 26 -26.16 22.03 25.42
C ILE A 26 -24.93 21.97 26.33
N ALA A 27 -24.58 23.14 26.77
CA ALA A 27 -23.50 23.43 27.68
C ALA A 27 -23.87 23.15 29.12
N MET A 28 -22.87 22.95 29.92
CA MET A 28 -22.71 23.41 31.30
C MET A 28 -22.86 22.38 32.42
N LYS A 29 -21.79 22.14 33.04
CA LYS A 29 -21.35 22.41 34.42
C LYS A 29 -20.76 21.27 35.23
N ARG A 30 -19.47 21.51 35.50
CA ARG A 30 -18.81 21.32 36.81
C ARG A 30 -18.33 19.95 37.23
N PHE A 31 -17.00 19.84 37.21
CA PHE A 31 -16.12 19.55 38.33
C PHE A 31 -16.17 18.14 38.91
N PHE A 32 -15.21 17.32 38.56
CA PHE A 32 -14.24 16.78 39.50
C PHE A 32 -13.07 16.10 38.76
N LEU A 33 -11.93 16.54 39.08
CA LEU A 33 -10.58 16.12 38.86
C LEU A 33 -10.43 14.62 39.21
N LEU A 34 -10.04 13.82 38.21
CA LEU A 34 -9.19 12.65 38.45
C LEU A 34 -8.30 12.46 37.23
N LEU A 35 -7.09 12.96 37.39
CA LEU A 35 -5.96 12.78 36.53
C LEU A 35 -5.55 11.30 36.51
N PHE A 36 -6.23 10.51 35.71
CA PHE A 36 -5.68 9.22 35.29
C PHE A 36 -4.96 9.44 33.97
N LEU A 37 -3.68 9.78 34.07
CA LEU A 37 -2.74 9.58 32.96
C LEU A 37 -2.65 8.07 32.72
N GLY A 38 -3.66 7.54 32.05
CA GLY A 38 -3.56 6.27 31.40
C GLY A 38 -2.65 6.46 30.19
N THR A 39 -1.36 6.25 30.35
CA THR A 39 -0.48 5.92 29.24
C THR A 39 -1.02 4.63 28.64
N CYS A 40 -1.95 4.76 27.70
CA CYS A 40 -2.35 3.64 26.87
C CYS A 40 -1.08 3.32 26.06
N PRO A 41 -0.40 2.19 26.31
CA PRO A 41 0.66 1.79 25.42
C PRO A 41 0.00 1.67 24.04
N ALA A 42 0.48 2.40 23.05
CA ALA A 42 0.12 2.16 21.67
C ALA A 42 0.65 0.74 21.35
N VAL A 43 -0.18 -0.25 21.67
CA VAL A 43 0.06 -1.61 21.20
C VAL A 43 -0.05 -1.49 19.69
N SER A 44 1.08 -1.44 19.04
CA SER A 44 1.18 -1.64 17.60
C SER A 44 0.62 -3.04 17.35
N ALA A 45 -0.68 -3.11 17.13
CA ALA A 45 -1.34 -4.39 16.91
C ALA A 45 -0.75 -4.99 15.65
N GLN A 46 -0.01 -6.08 15.81
CA GLN A 46 0.60 -6.80 14.71
C GLN A 46 -0.49 -7.15 13.67
N VAL A 47 -0.18 -6.96 12.39
CA VAL A 47 -1.09 -7.36 11.31
C VAL A 47 -1.21 -8.88 11.32
N ARG A 48 -2.40 -9.42 11.53
CA ARG A 48 -2.64 -10.86 11.43
C ARG A 48 -3.10 -11.20 10.02
N PHE A 49 -2.48 -12.21 9.43
CA PHE A 49 -2.78 -12.66 8.07
C PHE A 49 -4.27 -12.96 7.87
N SER A 50 -4.86 -13.76 8.76
CA SER A 50 -6.26 -14.20 8.67
C SER A 50 -7.30 -13.07 8.66
N ASP A 51 -6.96 -11.92 9.23
CA ASP A 51 -7.88 -10.78 9.33
C ASP A 51 -8.01 -10.03 7.99
N TYR A 52 -6.97 -10.10 7.15
CA TYR A 52 -6.87 -9.27 5.95
C TYR A 52 -6.74 -10.08 4.66
N PHE A 53 -6.28 -11.34 4.70
CA PHE A 53 -5.88 -12.08 3.51
C PHE A 53 -6.53 -13.46 3.39
N LEU A 54 -6.61 -13.93 2.14
CA LEU A 54 -6.90 -15.32 1.75
C LEU A 54 -5.60 -16.08 1.51
N GLU A 55 -5.69 -17.41 1.46
CA GLU A 55 -4.57 -18.31 1.10
C GLU A 55 -4.30 -18.36 -0.42
N GLU A 56 -4.50 -17.23 -1.08
CA GLU A 56 -4.31 -17.02 -2.50
C GLU A 56 -3.31 -15.88 -2.71
N THR A 57 -2.77 -15.78 -3.91
CA THR A 57 -1.86 -14.71 -4.31
C THR A 57 -2.58 -13.71 -5.20
N MET A 58 -2.34 -12.43 -4.95
CA MET A 58 -2.63 -11.36 -5.90
C MET A 58 -1.33 -10.97 -6.58
N ARG A 59 -1.29 -11.01 -7.92
CA ARG A 59 -0.21 -10.47 -8.73
C ARG A 59 -0.65 -9.17 -9.37
N PHE A 60 0.14 -8.14 -9.18
CA PHE A 60 0.00 -6.84 -9.82
C PHE A 60 1.09 -6.68 -10.86
N ASP A 61 0.70 -6.67 -12.14
CA ASP A 61 1.56 -6.46 -13.29
C ASP A 61 1.53 -5.00 -13.71
N TYR A 62 2.69 -4.43 -14.01
CA TYR A 62 2.83 -3.04 -14.40
C TYR A 62 4.04 -2.85 -15.33
N TYR A 63 4.06 -1.73 -16.03
CA TYR A 63 5.23 -1.28 -16.76
C TYR A 63 5.96 -0.21 -15.97
N HIS A 64 7.26 -0.41 -15.74
CA HIS A 64 8.16 0.56 -15.17
C HIS A 64 8.93 1.23 -16.30
N SER A 65 8.75 2.52 -16.50
CA SER A 65 9.19 3.24 -17.68
C SER A 65 9.92 4.53 -17.31
N GLY A 66 10.85 4.96 -18.12
CA GLY A 66 11.53 6.22 -17.87
C GLY A 66 12.89 6.32 -18.54
N ASP A 67 13.73 7.17 -17.96
CA ASP A 67 15.12 7.44 -18.33
C ASP A 67 15.99 7.62 -17.07
N SER A 68 17.25 8.06 -17.21
CA SER A 68 18.17 8.27 -16.07
C SER A 68 17.66 9.26 -15.01
N ARG A 69 16.65 10.09 -15.32
CA ARG A 69 16.17 11.21 -14.48
C ARG A 69 14.72 11.09 -14.08
N SER A 70 13.97 10.18 -14.69
CA SER A 70 12.53 10.04 -14.48
C SER A 70 12.11 8.59 -14.47
N GLU A 71 11.12 8.28 -13.64
CA GLU A 71 10.45 6.99 -13.63
C GLU A 71 8.94 7.17 -13.57
N GLU A 72 8.22 6.27 -14.23
CA GLU A 72 6.77 6.25 -14.31
C GLU A 72 6.27 4.81 -14.24
N TYR A 73 5.12 4.62 -13.60
CA TYR A 73 4.49 3.30 -13.45
C TYR A 73 3.15 3.29 -14.18
N PHE A 74 2.94 2.30 -15.04
CA PHE A 74 1.71 2.11 -15.78
C PHE A 74 1.10 0.76 -15.42
N PHE A 75 -0.13 0.78 -14.94
CA PHE A 75 -0.88 -0.43 -14.66
C PHE A 75 -1.08 -1.27 -15.92
N ASP A 76 -0.88 -2.58 -15.80
CA ASP A 76 -1.17 -3.57 -16.85
C ASP A 76 -2.31 -4.50 -16.42
N ALA A 77 -2.10 -5.34 -15.41
CA ALA A 77 -3.09 -6.33 -15.01
C ALA A 77 -3.08 -6.64 -13.51
N LEU A 78 -4.23 -7.10 -13.00
CA LEU A 78 -4.34 -7.79 -11.72
C LEU A 78 -4.74 -9.23 -12.00
N LYS A 79 -4.01 -10.19 -11.40
CA LYS A 79 -4.28 -11.62 -11.57
C LYS A 79 -4.35 -12.31 -10.21
N ALA A 80 -5.42 -13.07 -10.02
CA ALA A 80 -5.50 -14.00 -8.90
C ALA A 80 -4.75 -15.27 -9.28
N GLU A 81 -3.86 -15.71 -8.39
CA GLU A 81 -3.12 -16.96 -8.56
C GLU A 81 -3.40 -17.87 -7.36
N PRO A 82 -3.40 -19.20 -7.57
CA PRO A 82 -3.63 -20.14 -6.49
C PRO A 82 -2.47 -20.08 -5.50
N TYR A 83 -2.75 -20.27 -4.24
CA TYR A 83 -1.83 -20.44 -3.12
C TYR A 83 -0.90 -19.24 -2.83
N TRP A 84 -0.95 -18.82 -1.60
CA TRP A 84 0.05 -17.92 -1.03
C TRP A 84 1.24 -18.72 -0.49
N ALA A 85 2.41 -18.55 -1.11
CA ALA A 85 3.66 -19.22 -0.70
C ALA A 85 4.55 -18.38 0.22
N GLY A 86 4.13 -17.16 0.55
CA GLY A 86 4.92 -16.25 1.39
C GLY A 86 4.63 -16.39 2.90
N SER A 87 5.23 -15.50 3.69
CA SER A 87 5.08 -15.49 5.14
C SER A 87 3.67 -15.07 5.57
N HIS A 88 3.12 -15.75 6.59
CA HIS A 88 1.89 -15.36 7.29
C HIS A 88 2.13 -14.44 8.50
N VAL A 89 3.37 -14.29 8.93
CA VAL A 89 3.73 -13.53 10.13
C VAL A 89 4.56 -12.28 9.81
N SER A 90 5.43 -12.36 8.81
CA SER A 90 6.28 -11.26 8.38
C SER A 90 5.60 -10.50 7.23
N LEU A 91 4.54 -9.77 7.54
CA LEU A 91 3.72 -9.10 6.53
C LEU A 91 4.23 -7.70 6.17
N LEU A 92 4.87 -7.03 7.09
CA LEU A 92 5.42 -5.69 6.88
C LEU A 92 6.93 -5.75 6.68
N ASP A 93 7.44 -4.90 5.78
CA ASP A 93 8.88 -4.76 5.58
C ASP A 93 9.52 -4.03 6.76
N THR A 94 10.42 -4.71 7.42
CA THR A 94 11.24 -4.17 8.52
C THR A 94 12.71 -4.03 8.16
N THR A 95 13.08 -4.45 6.95
CA THR A 95 14.48 -4.51 6.53
C THR A 95 14.94 -3.26 5.81
N GLY A 96 14.04 -2.60 5.10
CA GLY A 96 14.34 -1.42 4.31
C GLY A 96 15.20 -1.68 3.06
N TYR A 97 15.36 -2.94 2.64
CA TYR A 97 16.15 -3.29 1.45
C TYR A 97 15.44 -2.99 0.15
N GLY A 98 16.25 -2.83 -0.92
CA GLY A 98 15.79 -2.54 -2.27
C GLY A 98 15.63 -1.05 -2.55
N ASN A 99 15.74 -0.70 -3.82
CA ASN A 99 15.57 0.66 -4.33
C ASN A 99 14.11 0.98 -4.68
N GLN A 100 13.25 -0.02 -4.64
CA GLN A 100 11.80 0.12 -4.76
C GLN A 100 11.13 -0.40 -3.49
N PHE A 101 9.92 0.09 -3.25
CA PHE A 101 9.08 -0.33 -2.13
C PHE A 101 7.62 -0.32 -2.57
N PHE A 102 6.87 -1.33 -2.18
CA PHE A 102 5.41 -1.27 -2.32
C PHE A 102 4.72 -1.62 -1.01
N ARG A 103 3.52 -1.08 -0.85
CA ARG A 103 2.65 -1.41 0.27
C ARG A 103 1.21 -1.57 -0.16
N ILE A 104 0.51 -2.38 0.61
CA ILE A 104 -0.92 -2.60 0.51
C ILE A 104 -1.58 -1.97 1.72
N VAL A 105 -2.53 -1.08 1.47
CA VAL A 105 -3.27 -0.35 2.50
C VAL A 105 -4.74 -0.77 2.45
N ASP A 106 -5.27 -1.25 3.57
CA ASP A 106 -6.69 -1.54 3.72
C ASP A 106 -7.49 -0.23 3.68
N ARG A 107 -8.43 -0.11 2.75
CA ARG A 107 -9.17 1.16 2.54
C ARG A 107 -10.13 1.50 3.67
N ALA A 108 -10.57 0.53 4.44
CA ALA A 108 -11.51 0.79 5.53
C ALA A 108 -10.83 1.36 6.76
N SER A 109 -9.61 0.92 7.06
CA SER A 109 -8.84 1.32 8.24
C SER A 109 -7.68 2.27 7.94
N GLU A 110 -7.38 2.51 6.66
CA GLU A 110 -6.18 3.23 6.18
C GLU A 110 -4.87 2.65 6.73
N ARG A 111 -4.91 1.38 7.11
CA ARG A 111 -3.79 0.69 7.70
C ARG A 111 -2.97 -0.02 6.63
N GLU A 112 -1.64 0.11 6.73
CA GLU A 112 -0.72 -0.75 5.98
C GLU A 112 -0.83 -2.19 6.50
N ILE A 113 -1.16 -3.12 5.59
CA ILE A 113 -1.39 -4.53 5.91
C ILE A 113 -0.36 -5.47 5.29
N TYR A 114 0.36 -5.00 4.28
CA TYR A 114 1.46 -5.72 3.66
C TYR A 114 2.45 -4.74 3.03
N SER A 115 3.74 -5.02 3.12
CA SER A 115 4.76 -4.25 2.41
C SER A 115 6.02 -5.04 2.15
N ARG A 116 6.76 -4.67 1.08
CA ARG A 116 8.07 -5.23 0.71
C ARG A 116 8.91 -4.19 -0.01
N GLY A 117 10.20 -4.21 0.31
CA GLY A 117 11.22 -3.62 -0.53
C GLY A 117 11.71 -4.61 -1.58
N PHE A 118 12.11 -4.12 -2.75
CA PHE A 118 12.58 -4.93 -3.86
C PHE A 118 13.48 -4.13 -4.80
N CYS A 119 14.18 -4.82 -5.70
CA CYS A 119 14.94 -4.22 -6.78
C CYS A 119 14.28 -4.58 -8.10
N THR A 120 14.47 -3.72 -9.10
CA THR A 120 13.87 -3.89 -10.41
C THR A 120 14.91 -3.85 -11.52
N LEU A 121 14.61 -4.49 -12.63
CA LEU A 121 15.44 -4.45 -13.80
C LEU A 121 15.53 -3.03 -14.39
N PHE A 122 14.44 -2.27 -14.30
CA PHE A 122 14.43 -0.86 -14.70
C PHE A 122 15.47 -0.05 -13.92
N ASN A 123 15.56 -0.20 -12.60
CA ASN A 123 16.54 0.57 -11.80
C ASN A 123 17.98 0.15 -12.08
N GLU A 124 18.24 -1.13 -12.39
CA GLU A 124 19.56 -1.58 -12.84
C GLU A 124 19.93 -0.91 -14.17
N TRP A 125 19.03 -0.94 -15.15
CA TRP A 125 19.23 -0.27 -16.41
C TRP A 125 19.35 1.25 -16.27
N GLN A 126 18.56 1.89 -15.39
CA GLN A 126 18.55 3.33 -15.15
C GLN A 126 19.92 3.87 -14.72
N SER A 127 20.76 3.03 -14.13
CA SER A 127 22.13 3.37 -13.74
C SER A 127 23.15 3.29 -14.89
N THR A 128 22.75 2.86 -16.07
CA THR A 128 23.63 2.72 -17.24
C THR A 128 23.73 4.01 -18.06
N ALA A 129 24.81 4.16 -18.82
CA ALA A 129 24.97 5.30 -19.73
C ALA A 129 23.91 5.36 -20.85
N GLU A 130 23.29 4.23 -21.18
CA GLU A 130 22.20 4.18 -22.16
C GLU A 130 20.99 4.99 -21.70
N ALA A 131 20.67 4.93 -20.39
CA ALA A 131 19.53 5.62 -19.83
C ALA A 131 19.59 7.16 -19.95
N ASP A 132 20.78 7.73 -20.17
CA ASP A 132 20.94 9.17 -20.41
C ASP A 132 20.37 9.64 -21.75
N SER A 133 20.25 8.73 -22.71
CA SER A 133 19.87 9.04 -24.10
C SER A 133 18.61 8.33 -24.59
N VAL A 134 18.18 7.26 -23.92
CA VAL A 134 17.06 6.42 -24.34
C VAL A 134 16.05 6.30 -23.21
N ARG A 135 14.76 6.31 -23.54
CA ARG A 135 13.68 5.90 -22.63
C ARG A 135 13.34 4.44 -22.86
N ARG A 136 13.19 3.68 -21.79
CA ARG A 136 12.77 2.27 -21.86
C ARG A 136 11.58 2.00 -20.94
N SER A 137 10.94 0.87 -21.20
CA SER A 137 9.82 0.35 -20.44
C SER A 137 10.05 -1.14 -20.18
N TYR A 138 9.95 -1.54 -18.93
CA TYR A 138 10.12 -2.92 -18.47
C TYR A 138 8.82 -3.44 -17.87
N PRO A 139 8.34 -4.64 -18.29
CA PRO A 139 7.26 -5.30 -17.60
C PRO A 139 7.78 -5.85 -16.28
N GLU A 140 7.10 -5.51 -15.21
CA GLU A 140 7.44 -5.90 -13.84
C GLU A 140 6.21 -6.37 -13.10
N SER A 141 6.40 -7.13 -12.03
CA SER A 141 5.30 -7.64 -11.22
C SER A 141 5.66 -7.62 -9.74
N VAL A 142 4.68 -7.32 -8.91
CA VAL A 142 4.76 -7.56 -7.47
C VAL A 142 3.64 -8.51 -7.05
N VAL A 143 3.95 -9.36 -6.06
CA VAL A 143 3.00 -10.33 -5.52
C VAL A 143 2.77 -10.10 -4.04
N PHE A 144 1.54 -10.29 -3.60
CA PHE A 144 1.14 -10.17 -2.20
C PHE A 144 -0.04 -11.09 -1.92
N PRO A 145 -0.35 -11.39 -0.62
CA PRO A 145 -1.49 -12.24 -0.31
C PRO A 145 -2.79 -11.60 -0.79
N TYR A 146 -3.73 -12.39 -1.28
CA TYR A 146 -5.00 -11.90 -1.82
C TYR A 146 -5.83 -11.20 -0.73
N PRO A 147 -6.15 -9.90 -0.86
CA PRO A 147 -6.88 -9.16 0.16
C PRO A 147 -8.36 -9.59 0.23
N ARG A 148 -8.88 -9.75 1.46
CA ARG A 148 -10.30 -10.01 1.71
C ARG A 148 -11.21 -8.81 1.46
N ARG A 149 -10.65 -7.60 1.41
CA ARG A 149 -11.38 -6.33 1.30
C ARG A 149 -10.70 -5.42 0.28
N PRO A 150 -11.40 -4.39 -0.19
CA PRO A 150 -10.79 -3.38 -1.05
C PRO A 150 -9.56 -2.76 -0.41
N CYS A 151 -8.47 -2.72 -1.18
CA CYS A 151 -7.20 -2.16 -0.76
C CYS A 151 -6.67 -1.16 -1.79
N ARG A 152 -5.65 -0.41 -1.40
CA ARG A 152 -4.86 0.47 -2.25
C ARG A 152 -3.45 -0.08 -2.34
N ILE A 153 -2.93 -0.16 -3.55
CA ILE A 153 -1.54 -0.51 -3.84
C ILE A 153 -0.78 0.79 -4.05
N GLU A 154 0.32 0.94 -3.37
CA GLU A 154 1.22 2.08 -3.52
C GLU A 154 2.63 1.57 -3.81
N ILE A 155 3.25 2.12 -4.87
CA ILE A 155 4.64 1.81 -5.26
C ILE A 155 5.45 3.09 -5.18
N PHE A 156 6.66 2.99 -4.62
CA PHE A 156 7.57 4.10 -4.42
C PHE A 156 8.98 3.73 -4.85
N GLY A 157 9.65 4.65 -5.54
CA GLY A 157 11.09 4.64 -5.62
C GLY A 157 11.69 5.09 -4.28
N ARG A 158 12.64 4.35 -3.74
CA ARG A 158 13.45 4.79 -2.60
C ARG A 158 14.64 5.56 -3.15
N ASN A 159 14.69 6.84 -2.91
CA ASN A 159 15.90 7.60 -3.18
C ASN A 159 16.99 7.15 -2.21
N ALA A 160 18.12 6.71 -2.77
CA ALA A 160 19.34 6.45 -2.02
C ALA A 160 19.94 7.75 -1.49
#